data_c2b4316e34250990f55c0a06c3a6c01c
#
_entry.id   c2b4316e34250990f55c0a06c3a6c01c
#
_cell.length_a   1.000
_cell.length_b   1.000
_cell.length_c   1.000
_cell.angle_alpha   90.00
_cell.angle_beta   90.00
_cell.angle_gamma   90.00
#
_symmetry.space_group_name_H-M   'P 1'
#
loop_
_entity.id
_entity.type
_entity.pdbx_description
1 polymer ?
#
loop_
_entity_poly.entity_id
_entity_poly.type
_entity_poly.pdbx_seq_one_letter_code
_entity_poly.pdbx_strand_id
1 'polypeptide(L)'
;MRFFLAILAAGLGMAADWHGFEKREFTVDGVAGYVVLPRVAAPGKPWLWRARFPEFNFQAAEGLLAKGYHVAYYDMPNIFGSPKAVESWDHFYAHVRKEFGLAEQMALEGVSRGGLFVYNWAARHPELVDCIYCESPVCDLKSWPGGRGKGIGSKADWAQALATYGFTEEQLLAFGGNPVDTLGPLAARRVPLLHVVNEADAVVPPLENTAVLAKRYRELGGPITVYSNTSGPAALNGHHFPLDDAGMEVNFVLRNTPGMAGLAGTGLTPYGAPYFKLRDGLRNSLAKFAAGGEARVVFLGGSITEGKGWREMVCGWLQKRFPQTKFDFVNAGISSTGSTPGAFRMRRDVFGRGPVDLLFQEAAVNDATNGYGAREQVRGVEGIVRQARVLNPSIDVVLLHFVDPEKVASYRAGVTPEVIGSHERVAGRYGVASLDLAREVTDRMDAGEFNWERDFVNLHPSPFGQGVYFRSIVRMLEAAWREPSAGSRVHAMPAPLDAHSYFRGRLVEPSAAAGWRVEPSWRPADKAATRPRFVDVPVAVGDAPGAVLTLPFEGTGIGLFVTAGPDAGVVEFSVDGGAWRRQELSTKWSKGLHIPWAYVLDGDLAEGRHELRLRMASGVARIVHFLVN
;
A
#
# COMPACT_ATOMS: atom_id res chain seq x y z
N MET A 1 -46.01 52.34 -29.07
CA MET A 1 -45.26 52.25 -27.82
C MET A 1 -45.13 50.79 -27.51
N ARG A 2 -44.00 50.11 -27.92
CA ARG A 2 -43.72 48.72 -27.66
C ARG A 2 -42.59 48.67 -26.63
N PHE A 3 -42.88 48.14 -25.44
CA PHE A 3 -41.89 47.86 -24.40
C PHE A 3 -41.15 46.59 -24.76
N PHE A 4 -39.83 46.68 -24.97
CA PHE A 4 -38.94 45.50 -25.01
C PHE A 4 -38.57 45.13 -23.57
N LEU A 5 -39.02 43.97 -23.16
CA LEU A 5 -38.56 43.32 -21.93
C LEU A 5 -37.23 42.60 -22.26
N ALA A 6 -36.13 43.09 -21.75
CA ALA A 6 -34.84 42.39 -21.80
C ALA A 6 -34.84 41.32 -20.71
N ILE A 7 -34.94 40.06 -21.12
CA ILE A 7 -34.71 38.93 -20.24
C ILE A 7 -33.21 38.75 -20.13
N LEU A 8 -32.64 39.06 -18.95
CA LEU A 8 -31.30 38.65 -18.59
C LEU A 8 -31.33 37.10 -18.39
N ALA A 9 -30.82 36.37 -19.38
CA ALA A 9 -30.51 34.98 -19.23
C ALA A 9 -29.24 34.88 -18.35
N ALA A 10 -29.42 34.64 -17.06
CA ALA A 10 -28.33 34.14 -16.21
C ALA A 10 -27.97 32.76 -16.74
N GLY A 11 -26.84 32.66 -17.42
CA GLY A 11 -26.28 31.37 -17.84
C GLY A 11 -25.99 30.52 -16.60
N LEU A 12 -26.81 29.52 -16.37
CA LEU A 12 -26.44 28.39 -15.51
C LEU A 12 -25.27 27.70 -16.19
N GLY A 13 -24.03 28.13 -15.88
CA GLY A 13 -22.85 27.36 -16.19
C GLY A 13 -22.99 25.98 -15.55
N MET A 14 -22.83 24.91 -16.34
CA MET A 14 -22.74 23.56 -15.79
C MET A 14 -21.62 23.59 -14.76
N ALA A 15 -21.92 23.19 -13.52
CA ALA A 15 -20.91 23.05 -12.48
C ALA A 15 -19.85 22.05 -12.97
N ALA A 16 -18.59 22.47 -12.98
CA ALA A 16 -17.50 21.57 -13.34
C ALA A 16 -17.35 20.51 -12.24
N ASP A 17 -17.01 19.28 -12.62
CA ASP A 17 -16.74 18.18 -11.69
C ASP A 17 -15.25 18.19 -11.29
N TRP A 18 -14.98 18.06 -10.00
CA TRP A 18 -13.65 17.79 -9.47
C TRP A 18 -13.70 16.54 -8.60
N HIS A 19 -13.27 15.41 -9.15
CA HIS A 19 -13.24 14.12 -8.45
C HIS A 19 -14.59 13.71 -7.81
N GLY A 20 -15.72 14.04 -8.48
CA GLY A 20 -17.07 13.75 -8.00
C GLY A 20 -17.65 14.80 -7.05
N PHE A 21 -17.01 15.97 -6.93
CA PHE A 21 -17.49 17.13 -6.19
C PHE A 21 -17.76 18.31 -7.11
N GLU A 22 -18.70 19.17 -6.74
CA GLU A 22 -19.03 20.39 -7.48
C GLU A 22 -17.87 21.39 -7.38
N LYS A 23 -17.31 21.81 -8.53
CA LYS A 23 -16.27 22.85 -8.63
C LYS A 23 -16.88 24.13 -9.20
N ARG A 24 -16.69 25.24 -8.52
CA ARG A 24 -17.07 26.58 -8.98
C ARG A 24 -15.85 27.41 -9.32
N GLU A 25 -15.72 27.73 -10.59
CA GLU A 25 -14.62 28.51 -11.14
C GLU A 25 -14.97 30.00 -11.22
N PHE A 26 -13.98 30.86 -10.98
CA PHE A 26 -14.11 32.33 -11.04
C PHE A 26 -12.73 32.94 -11.34
N THR A 27 -12.71 34.28 -11.44
CA THR A 27 -11.46 35.01 -11.67
C THR A 27 -11.34 36.13 -10.65
N VAL A 28 -10.15 36.29 -10.05
CA VAL A 28 -9.80 37.42 -9.17
C VAL A 28 -8.56 38.08 -9.74
N ASP A 29 -8.61 39.39 -9.98
CA ASP A 29 -7.53 40.18 -10.59
C ASP A 29 -6.99 39.60 -11.89
N GLY A 30 -7.85 38.97 -12.70
CA GLY A 30 -7.47 38.33 -13.96
C GLY A 30 -6.83 36.94 -13.81
N VAL A 31 -6.72 36.43 -12.59
CA VAL A 31 -6.17 35.09 -12.30
C VAL A 31 -7.31 34.13 -11.98
N ALA A 32 -7.28 32.96 -12.59
CA ALA A 32 -8.26 31.90 -12.36
C ALA A 32 -8.18 31.34 -10.94
N GLY A 33 -9.34 31.08 -10.36
CA GLY A 33 -9.47 30.42 -9.07
C GLY A 33 -10.72 29.56 -9.04
N TYR A 34 -10.79 28.67 -8.08
CA TYR A 34 -11.98 27.87 -7.86
C TYR A 34 -12.17 27.48 -6.39
N VAL A 35 -13.42 27.15 -6.07
CA VAL A 35 -13.79 26.49 -4.81
C VAL A 35 -14.51 25.19 -5.15
N VAL A 36 -14.06 24.08 -4.56
CA VAL A 36 -14.74 22.79 -4.58
C VAL A 36 -15.64 22.69 -3.37
N LEU A 37 -16.89 22.33 -3.60
CA LEU A 37 -17.92 22.27 -2.57
C LEU A 37 -18.07 20.85 -2.04
N PRO A 38 -18.17 20.63 -0.72
CA PRO A 38 -18.52 19.32 -0.18
C PRO A 38 -19.99 19.00 -0.50
N ARG A 39 -20.35 17.71 -0.53
CA ARG A 39 -21.75 17.29 -0.70
C ARG A 39 -22.66 17.83 0.40
N VAL A 40 -22.15 17.89 1.63
CA VAL A 40 -22.79 18.51 2.80
C VAL A 40 -21.74 19.33 3.53
N ALA A 41 -21.92 20.65 3.56
CA ALA A 41 -20.98 21.53 4.23
C ALA A 41 -21.03 21.35 5.76
N ALA A 42 -19.87 21.26 6.39
CA ALA A 42 -19.77 21.27 7.85
C ALA A 42 -20.16 22.65 8.41
N PRO A 43 -20.68 22.73 9.66
CA PRO A 43 -20.99 24.00 10.31
C PRO A 43 -19.78 24.97 10.29
N GLY A 44 -20.04 26.24 10.02
CA GLY A 44 -18.99 27.25 9.91
C GLY A 44 -18.22 27.25 8.59
N LYS A 45 -18.49 26.29 7.69
CA LYS A 45 -17.86 26.16 6.38
C LYS A 45 -16.32 26.20 6.44
N PRO A 46 -15.69 25.27 7.16
CA PRO A 46 -14.23 25.16 7.21
C PRO A 46 -13.68 24.86 5.81
N TRP A 47 -12.45 25.28 5.56
CA TRP A 47 -11.85 25.13 4.25
C TRP A 47 -10.34 24.93 4.28
N LEU A 48 -9.86 24.27 3.20
CA LEU A 48 -8.46 24.07 2.88
C LEU A 48 -8.09 24.97 1.70
N TRP A 49 -7.02 25.73 1.82
CA TRP A 49 -6.47 26.52 0.70
C TRP A 49 -5.19 25.88 0.19
N ARG A 50 -5.26 25.32 -1.01
CA ARG A 50 -4.11 24.65 -1.66
C ARG A 50 -3.28 25.64 -2.47
N ALA A 51 -1.96 25.54 -2.35
CA ALA A 51 -1.00 26.32 -3.12
C ALA A 51 -0.17 25.43 -4.03
N ARG A 52 -0.28 25.64 -5.34
CA ARG A 52 0.41 24.92 -6.42
C ARG A 52 0.00 23.44 -6.53
N PHE A 53 0.15 22.88 -7.71
CA PHE A 53 -0.05 21.46 -8.03
C PHE A 53 -1.37 20.86 -7.48
N PRO A 54 -2.53 21.43 -7.85
CA PRO A 54 -3.81 21.08 -7.22
C PRO A 54 -4.24 19.62 -7.47
N GLU A 55 -3.70 18.97 -8.51
CA GLU A 55 -4.00 17.58 -8.85
C GLU A 55 -2.95 16.59 -8.30
N PHE A 56 -1.92 17.07 -7.61
CA PHE A 56 -0.92 16.20 -7.02
C PHE A 56 -1.30 15.87 -5.57
N ASN A 57 -1.30 14.58 -5.21
CA ASN A 57 -1.67 14.07 -3.87
C ASN A 57 -2.97 14.68 -3.31
N PHE A 58 -4.00 14.77 -4.17
CA PHE A 58 -5.29 15.39 -3.82
C PHE A 58 -6.14 14.57 -2.83
N GLN A 59 -5.69 13.38 -2.42
CA GLN A 59 -6.43 12.45 -1.54
C GLN A 59 -6.76 13.07 -0.18
N ALA A 60 -5.85 13.88 0.38
CA ALA A 60 -6.12 14.61 1.62
C ALA A 60 -7.26 15.63 1.43
N ALA A 61 -7.26 16.35 0.31
CA ALA A 61 -8.33 17.31 -0.03
C ALA A 61 -9.68 16.58 -0.24
N GLU A 62 -9.70 15.43 -0.94
CA GLU A 62 -10.91 14.60 -1.06
C GLU A 62 -11.42 14.12 0.30
N GLY A 63 -10.50 13.64 1.17
CA GLY A 63 -10.86 13.21 2.53
C GLY A 63 -11.48 14.34 3.36
N LEU A 64 -11.00 15.57 3.21
CA LEU A 64 -11.58 16.75 3.86
C LEU A 64 -12.93 17.14 3.26
N LEU A 65 -13.10 17.11 1.93
CA LEU A 65 -14.40 17.32 1.27
C LEU A 65 -15.44 16.33 1.76
N ALA A 66 -15.08 15.05 1.93
CA ALA A 66 -15.97 14.04 2.50
C ALA A 66 -16.38 14.35 3.96
N LYS A 67 -15.60 15.16 4.69
CA LYS A 67 -15.90 15.65 6.05
C LYS A 67 -16.60 17.01 6.08
N GLY A 68 -16.98 17.55 4.92
CA GLY A 68 -17.73 18.81 4.82
C GLY A 68 -16.87 20.06 4.69
N TYR A 69 -15.56 19.92 4.45
CA TYR A 69 -14.69 21.04 4.10
C TYR A 69 -14.93 21.53 2.68
N HIS A 70 -14.66 22.80 2.45
CA HIS A 70 -14.46 23.35 1.12
C HIS A 70 -12.97 23.29 0.77
N VAL A 71 -12.65 23.20 -0.53
CA VAL A 71 -11.27 23.26 -0.99
C VAL A 71 -11.13 24.40 -1.98
N ALA A 72 -10.20 25.30 -1.73
CA ALA A 72 -9.96 26.47 -2.58
C ALA A 72 -8.58 26.40 -3.24
N TYR A 73 -8.51 26.88 -4.48
CA TYR A 73 -7.27 26.99 -5.23
C TYR A 73 -7.25 28.29 -6.03
N TYR A 74 -6.07 28.94 -6.06
CA TYR A 74 -5.82 30.15 -6.83
C TYR A 74 -4.61 29.92 -7.73
N ASP A 75 -4.83 29.97 -9.05
CA ASP A 75 -3.83 29.58 -10.05
C ASP A 75 -2.79 30.70 -10.30
N MET A 76 -2.15 31.11 -9.24
CA MET A 76 -1.14 32.16 -9.30
C MET A 76 0.02 31.78 -10.22
N PRO A 77 0.55 32.71 -11.01
CA PRO A 77 1.84 32.53 -11.70
C PRO A 77 2.95 32.13 -10.72
N ASN A 78 4.04 31.57 -11.25
CA ASN A 78 5.21 31.22 -10.43
C ASN A 78 6.00 32.47 -10.06
N ILE A 79 5.53 33.19 -9.05
CA ILE A 79 6.15 34.42 -8.50
C ILE A 79 6.70 34.20 -7.09
N PHE A 80 7.06 32.96 -6.75
CA PHE A 80 7.87 32.54 -5.61
C PHE A 80 7.43 33.09 -4.25
N GLY A 81 6.14 33.26 -4.01
CA GLY A 81 5.62 33.83 -2.77
C GLY A 81 6.09 35.27 -2.49
N SER A 82 6.41 36.05 -3.52
CA SER A 82 6.85 37.44 -3.42
C SER A 82 5.78 38.33 -2.76
N PRO A 83 6.11 39.56 -2.32
CA PRO A 83 5.13 40.50 -1.77
C PRO A 83 3.90 40.67 -2.65
N LYS A 84 4.07 40.67 -3.99
CA LYS A 84 2.97 40.71 -4.94
C LYS A 84 2.08 39.46 -4.89
N ALA A 85 2.68 38.29 -4.67
CA ALA A 85 1.90 37.06 -4.49
C ALA A 85 1.04 37.13 -3.22
N VAL A 86 1.60 37.64 -2.13
CA VAL A 86 0.88 37.80 -0.86
C VAL A 86 -0.29 38.75 -1.01
N GLU A 87 -0.09 39.90 -1.67
CA GLU A 87 -1.17 40.88 -1.96
C GLU A 87 -2.30 40.27 -2.82
N SER A 88 -1.95 39.52 -3.87
CA SER A 88 -2.95 38.85 -4.69
C SER A 88 -3.71 37.76 -3.89
N TRP A 89 -3.05 37.10 -2.94
CA TRP A 89 -3.68 36.15 -2.03
C TRP A 89 -4.66 36.86 -1.06
N ASP A 90 -4.35 38.06 -0.61
CA ASP A 90 -5.28 38.87 0.19
C ASP A 90 -6.60 39.15 -0.58
N HIS A 91 -6.50 39.49 -1.88
CA HIS A 91 -7.69 39.69 -2.73
C HIS A 91 -8.49 38.40 -2.93
N PHE A 92 -7.81 37.29 -3.17
CA PHE A 92 -8.48 35.98 -3.29
C PHE A 92 -9.17 35.58 -1.97
N TYR A 93 -8.51 35.71 -0.83
CA TYR A 93 -9.11 35.51 0.48
C TYR A 93 -10.37 36.32 0.68
N ALA A 94 -10.31 37.62 0.42
CA ALA A 94 -11.47 38.50 0.53
C ALA A 94 -12.63 38.05 -0.39
N HIS A 95 -12.32 37.64 -1.61
CA HIS A 95 -13.30 37.14 -2.57
C HIS A 95 -14.01 35.87 -2.08
N VAL A 96 -13.28 34.83 -1.69
CA VAL A 96 -13.90 33.55 -1.26
C VAL A 96 -14.68 33.71 0.05
N ARG A 97 -14.22 34.56 0.94
CA ARG A 97 -14.97 34.93 2.16
C ARG A 97 -16.31 35.57 1.83
N LYS A 98 -16.34 36.52 0.90
CA LYS A 98 -17.53 37.26 0.51
C LYS A 98 -18.51 36.39 -0.29
N GLU A 99 -18.03 35.68 -1.31
CA GLU A 99 -18.90 34.98 -2.27
C GLU A 99 -19.37 33.62 -1.76
N PHE A 100 -18.52 32.88 -1.02
CA PHE A 100 -18.85 31.55 -0.54
C PHE A 100 -19.17 31.49 0.97
N GLY A 101 -18.86 32.56 1.70
CA GLY A 101 -19.06 32.64 3.16
C GLY A 101 -18.24 31.60 3.93
N LEU A 102 -17.02 31.30 3.45
CA LEU A 102 -16.12 30.36 4.09
C LEU A 102 -15.69 30.85 5.48
N ALA A 103 -15.18 29.97 6.33
CA ALA A 103 -14.67 30.31 7.67
C ALA A 103 -13.58 31.38 7.60
N GLU A 104 -13.47 32.21 8.63
CA GLU A 104 -12.42 33.23 8.71
C GLU A 104 -11.03 32.62 8.74
N GLN A 105 -10.85 31.57 9.51
CA GLN A 105 -9.63 30.81 9.58
C GLN A 105 -9.68 29.62 8.61
N MET A 106 -8.50 29.17 8.16
CA MET A 106 -8.37 28.04 7.24
C MET A 106 -7.15 27.19 7.53
N ALA A 107 -7.19 25.96 7.02
CA ALA A 107 -5.99 25.17 6.81
C ALA A 107 -5.30 25.58 5.51
N LEU A 108 -3.97 25.66 5.52
CA LEU A 108 -3.16 25.92 4.33
C LEU A 108 -2.42 24.64 3.91
N GLU A 109 -2.38 24.41 2.59
CA GLU A 109 -1.60 23.31 2.00
C GLU A 109 -0.59 23.84 0.99
N GLY A 110 0.68 23.48 1.15
CA GLY A 110 1.76 23.87 0.26
C GLY A 110 2.56 22.68 -0.27
N VAL A 111 2.48 22.43 -1.59
CA VAL A 111 3.28 21.40 -2.26
C VAL A 111 4.49 22.06 -2.91
N SER A 112 5.70 21.52 -2.67
CA SER A 112 6.94 21.99 -3.33
C SER A 112 7.12 23.53 -3.18
N ARG A 113 7.21 24.25 -4.30
CA ARG A 113 7.27 25.71 -4.32
C ARG A 113 6.03 26.40 -3.74
N GLY A 114 4.94 25.66 -3.51
CA GLY A 114 3.77 26.15 -2.77
C GLY A 114 4.11 26.55 -1.34
N GLY A 115 5.14 25.98 -0.74
CA GLY A 115 5.63 26.36 0.57
C GLY A 115 5.98 27.85 0.68
N LEU A 116 6.58 28.44 -0.37
CA LEU A 116 6.87 29.88 -0.41
C LEU A 116 5.61 30.75 -0.30
N PHE A 117 4.51 30.33 -0.93
CA PHE A 117 3.23 31.07 -0.90
C PHE A 117 2.57 30.95 0.46
N VAL A 118 2.38 29.74 0.98
CA VAL A 118 1.66 29.53 2.25
C VAL A 118 2.40 30.15 3.42
N TYR A 119 3.71 30.00 3.53
CA TYR A 119 4.46 30.56 4.66
C TYR A 119 4.57 32.08 4.62
N ASN A 120 4.81 32.67 3.44
CA ASN A 120 4.93 34.11 3.33
C ASN A 120 3.59 34.82 3.58
N TRP A 121 2.48 34.22 3.14
CA TRP A 121 1.14 34.75 3.47
C TRP A 121 0.78 34.52 4.94
N ALA A 122 1.01 33.32 5.47
CA ALA A 122 0.70 32.97 6.84
C ALA A 122 1.52 33.78 7.87
N ALA A 123 2.79 34.11 7.57
CA ALA A 123 3.61 34.96 8.42
C ALA A 123 3.04 36.39 8.55
N ARG A 124 2.29 36.86 7.52
CA ARG A 124 1.63 38.14 7.53
C ARG A 124 0.24 38.11 8.20
N HIS A 125 -0.41 36.94 8.14
CA HIS A 125 -1.77 36.72 8.64
C HIS A 125 -1.87 35.51 9.58
N PRO A 126 -1.05 35.42 10.62
CA PRO A 126 -1.01 34.22 11.45
C PRO A 126 -2.30 33.97 12.24
N GLU A 127 -3.14 35.00 12.41
CA GLU A 127 -4.47 34.92 13.06
C GLU A 127 -5.53 34.22 12.21
N LEU A 128 -5.32 34.13 10.89
CA LEU A 128 -6.25 33.53 9.94
C LEU A 128 -5.94 32.06 9.67
N VAL A 129 -4.89 31.49 10.28
CA VAL A 129 -4.40 30.15 9.97
C VAL A 129 -4.68 29.19 11.11
N ASP A 130 -5.46 28.13 10.85
CA ASP A 130 -5.69 27.03 11.77
C ASP A 130 -4.47 26.12 11.87
N CYS A 131 -3.92 25.72 10.73
CA CYS A 131 -2.72 24.88 10.62
C CYS A 131 -2.13 24.96 9.20
N ILE A 132 -0.87 24.49 9.06
CA ILE A 132 -0.19 24.39 7.75
C ILE A 132 0.27 22.95 7.54
N TYR A 133 -0.17 22.38 6.42
CA TYR A 133 0.31 21.12 5.90
C TYR A 133 1.16 21.35 4.64
N CYS A 134 2.32 20.71 4.56
CA CYS A 134 3.20 20.84 3.39
C CYS A 134 3.84 19.53 2.98
N GLU A 135 3.97 19.34 1.64
CA GLU A 135 4.70 18.24 1.02
C GLU A 135 5.97 18.75 0.35
N SER A 136 7.15 18.28 0.80
CA SER A 136 8.47 18.71 0.31
C SER A 136 8.55 20.22 0.03
N PRO A 137 8.18 21.09 1.01
CA PRO A 137 8.05 22.52 0.75
C PRO A 137 9.40 23.18 0.51
N VAL A 138 9.44 24.08 -0.46
CA VAL A 138 10.52 25.05 -0.57
C VAL A 138 10.41 26.05 0.57
N CYS A 139 11.42 26.09 1.42
CA CYS A 139 11.50 26.97 2.59
C CYS A 139 12.63 28.01 2.49
N ASP A 140 13.53 27.87 1.52
CA ASP A 140 14.63 28.79 1.26
C ASP A 140 14.92 28.89 -0.26
N LEU A 141 14.82 30.09 -0.82
CA LEU A 141 15.13 30.34 -2.22
C LEU A 141 16.56 30.00 -2.61
N LYS A 142 17.49 30.03 -1.66
CA LYS A 142 18.90 29.63 -1.88
C LYS A 142 19.05 28.14 -2.15
N SER A 143 18.25 27.30 -1.48
CA SER A 143 18.22 25.86 -1.76
C SER A 143 17.52 25.59 -3.09
N TRP A 144 16.27 26.04 -3.23
CA TRP A 144 15.55 25.99 -4.50
C TRP A 144 14.83 27.32 -4.75
N PRO A 145 14.96 27.92 -5.92
CA PRO A 145 15.64 27.43 -7.13
C PRO A 145 17.15 27.65 -7.18
N GLY A 146 17.77 28.24 -6.15
CA GLY A 146 19.17 28.69 -6.17
C GLY A 146 20.21 27.59 -6.34
N GLY A 147 19.95 26.35 -5.89
CA GLY A 147 20.92 25.25 -5.96
C GLY A 147 22.24 25.54 -5.20
N ARG A 148 22.16 26.33 -4.13
CA ARG A 148 23.33 26.76 -3.35
C ARG A 148 23.70 25.78 -2.23
N GLY A 149 23.07 24.61 -2.22
CA GLY A 149 23.35 23.50 -1.31
C GLY A 149 23.59 22.21 -2.07
N LYS A 150 22.93 21.13 -1.63
CA LYS A 150 22.96 19.80 -2.26
C LYS A 150 21.86 19.59 -3.31
N GLY A 151 20.84 20.46 -3.32
CA GLY A 151 19.75 20.42 -4.28
C GLY A 151 20.21 20.74 -5.69
N ILE A 152 19.55 20.13 -6.68
CA ILE A 152 19.90 20.30 -8.12
C ILE A 152 19.64 21.72 -8.63
N GLY A 153 18.80 22.51 -7.93
CA GLY A 153 18.44 23.87 -8.35
C GLY A 153 17.77 23.97 -9.74
N SER A 154 17.47 25.21 -10.13
CA SER A 154 16.91 25.52 -11.46
C SER A 154 17.41 26.90 -11.92
N LYS A 155 18.27 26.94 -12.91
CA LYS A 155 18.80 28.22 -13.44
C LYS A 155 17.69 29.14 -13.99
N ALA A 156 16.69 28.57 -14.65
CA ALA A 156 15.57 29.32 -15.22
C ALA A 156 14.69 29.92 -14.10
N ASP A 157 14.34 29.10 -13.10
CA ASP A 157 13.54 29.56 -11.96
C ASP A 157 14.33 30.55 -11.08
N TRP A 158 15.67 30.40 -10.98
CA TRP A 158 16.51 31.37 -10.28
C TRP A 158 16.50 32.74 -10.96
N ALA A 159 16.68 32.78 -12.27
CA ALA A 159 16.59 34.02 -13.05
C ALA A 159 15.19 34.67 -12.94
N GLN A 160 14.14 33.85 -12.96
CA GLN A 160 12.77 34.34 -12.76
C GLN A 160 12.55 34.86 -11.33
N ALA A 161 13.12 34.23 -10.32
CA ALA A 161 13.03 34.72 -8.94
C ALA A 161 13.72 36.08 -8.78
N LEU A 162 14.93 36.26 -9.33
CA LEU A 162 15.63 37.55 -9.38
C LEU A 162 14.75 38.66 -10.00
N ALA A 163 14.19 38.36 -11.16
CA ALA A 163 13.29 39.29 -11.86
C ALA A 163 12.01 39.61 -11.06
N THR A 164 11.42 38.59 -10.42
CA THR A 164 10.19 38.72 -9.64
C THR A 164 10.39 39.59 -8.38
N TYR A 165 11.51 39.44 -7.70
CA TYR A 165 11.83 40.23 -6.51
C TYR A 165 12.50 41.58 -6.85
N GLY A 166 12.96 41.76 -8.10
CA GLY A 166 13.72 42.93 -8.53
C GLY A 166 15.11 42.99 -7.87
N PHE A 167 15.69 41.84 -7.52
CA PHE A 167 16.95 41.74 -6.81
C PHE A 167 18.12 41.37 -7.74
N THR A 168 19.31 41.81 -7.36
CA THR A 168 20.54 41.22 -7.87
C THR A 168 20.77 39.84 -7.24
N GLU A 169 21.70 39.08 -7.78
CA GLU A 169 22.03 37.75 -7.20
C GLU A 169 22.50 37.90 -5.73
N GLU A 170 23.35 38.87 -5.46
CA GLU A 170 23.87 39.15 -4.11
C GLU A 170 22.72 39.50 -3.14
N GLN A 171 21.76 40.33 -3.60
CA GLN A 171 20.59 40.69 -2.80
C GLN A 171 19.70 39.50 -2.49
N LEU A 172 19.47 38.61 -3.47
CA LEU A 172 18.64 37.42 -3.25
C LEU A 172 19.34 36.40 -2.35
N LEU A 173 20.68 36.28 -2.46
CA LEU A 173 21.47 35.44 -1.56
C LEU A 173 21.49 35.98 -0.11
N ALA A 174 21.42 37.30 0.07
CA ALA A 174 21.33 37.93 1.39
C ALA A 174 19.89 38.08 1.90
N PHE A 175 18.87 37.65 1.11
CA PHE A 175 17.48 37.83 1.46
C PHE A 175 17.09 37.04 2.71
N GLY A 176 16.61 37.76 3.73
CA GLY A 176 16.17 37.21 5.03
C GLY A 176 14.64 37.09 5.16
N GLY A 177 13.90 37.09 4.06
CA GLY A 177 12.44 36.93 4.03
C GLY A 177 11.97 35.54 3.55
N ASN A 178 12.82 34.54 3.63
CA ASN A 178 12.43 33.14 3.31
C ASN A 178 11.56 32.55 4.42
N PRO A 179 10.73 31.55 4.14
CA PRO A 179 9.98 30.84 5.18
C PRO A 179 10.81 30.43 6.40
N VAL A 180 12.05 29.97 6.22
CA VAL A 180 12.95 29.63 7.33
C VAL A 180 13.34 30.82 8.21
N ASP A 181 13.16 32.07 7.74
CA ASP A 181 13.59 33.29 8.45
C ASP A 181 12.41 34.02 9.13
N THR A 182 11.15 33.74 8.73
CA THR A 182 9.96 34.53 9.09
C THR A 182 8.98 33.80 9.99
N LEU A 183 9.44 32.86 10.80
CA LEU A 183 8.60 31.95 11.60
C LEU A 183 8.02 32.57 12.89
N GLY A 184 8.56 33.72 13.34
CA GLY A 184 8.19 34.33 14.63
C GLY A 184 6.70 34.53 14.83
N PRO A 185 5.96 35.17 13.90
CA PRO A 185 4.53 35.39 14.03
C PRO A 185 3.71 34.09 14.17
N LEU A 186 4.04 33.05 13.40
CA LEU A 186 3.39 31.75 13.46
C LEU A 186 3.68 31.02 14.78
N ALA A 187 4.93 31.09 15.26
CA ALA A 187 5.34 30.48 16.52
C ALA A 187 4.67 31.15 17.73
N ALA A 188 4.55 32.50 17.71
CA ALA A 188 3.85 33.24 18.75
C ALA A 188 2.37 32.81 18.91
N ARG A 189 1.73 32.43 17.81
CA ARG A 189 0.38 31.89 17.79
C ARG A 189 0.32 30.37 17.92
N ARG A 190 1.48 29.70 17.99
CA ARG A 190 1.59 28.24 18.06
C ARG A 190 0.86 27.52 16.93
N VAL A 191 0.87 28.07 15.71
CA VAL A 191 0.22 27.46 14.56
C VAL A 191 0.79 26.05 14.33
N PRO A 192 -0.02 25.00 14.33
CA PRO A 192 0.46 23.63 14.10
C PRO A 192 0.96 23.46 12.67
N LEU A 193 2.14 22.82 12.52
CA LEU A 193 2.72 22.51 11.22
C LEU A 193 2.88 20.99 11.06
N LEU A 194 2.57 20.49 9.86
CA LEU A 194 2.90 19.13 9.43
C LEU A 194 3.65 19.19 8.10
N HIS A 195 4.87 18.69 8.08
CA HIS A 195 5.63 18.49 6.85
C HIS A 195 5.74 17.00 6.54
N VAL A 196 5.38 16.62 5.33
CA VAL A 196 5.63 15.30 4.75
C VAL A 196 6.75 15.45 3.73
N VAL A 197 7.85 14.71 3.91
CA VAL A 197 9.06 14.82 3.08
C VAL A 197 9.58 13.45 2.70
N ASN A 198 10.38 13.38 1.63
CA ASN A 198 11.17 12.21 1.30
C ASN A 198 12.65 12.51 1.53
N GLU A 199 13.32 11.70 2.33
CA GLU A 199 14.75 11.91 2.65
C GLU A 199 15.67 11.84 1.42
N ALA A 200 15.21 11.16 0.34
CA ALA A 200 15.93 11.07 -0.92
C ALA A 200 15.63 12.21 -1.90
N ASP A 201 14.86 13.23 -1.48
CA ASP A 201 14.53 14.38 -2.32
C ASP A 201 15.78 15.19 -2.68
N ALA A 202 16.18 15.12 -3.96
CA ALA A 202 17.32 15.84 -4.50
C ALA A 202 16.95 17.20 -5.12
N VAL A 203 15.65 17.49 -5.28
CA VAL A 203 15.17 18.77 -5.83
C VAL A 203 15.03 19.80 -4.71
N VAL A 204 14.32 19.43 -3.64
CA VAL A 204 14.13 20.25 -2.43
C VAL A 204 14.61 19.46 -1.21
N PRO A 205 15.94 19.35 -1.01
CA PRO A 205 16.50 18.52 0.06
C PRO A 205 15.92 18.87 1.44
N PRO A 206 15.36 17.90 2.18
CA PRO A 206 14.78 18.16 3.50
C PRO A 206 15.77 18.81 4.48
N LEU A 207 17.05 18.45 4.41
CA LEU A 207 18.09 18.99 5.28
C LEU A 207 18.30 20.51 5.11
N GLU A 208 17.98 21.07 3.94
CA GLU A 208 18.17 22.50 3.61
C GLU A 208 16.87 23.31 3.78
N ASN A 209 15.74 22.64 3.81
CA ASN A 209 14.40 23.24 3.87
C ASN A 209 13.69 22.86 5.17
N THR A 210 13.01 21.74 5.19
CA THR A 210 12.17 21.29 6.31
C THR A 210 12.94 21.15 7.62
N ALA A 211 14.16 20.60 7.60
CA ALA A 211 14.95 20.41 8.84
C ALA A 211 15.38 21.75 9.46
N VAL A 212 15.76 22.72 8.62
CA VAL A 212 16.11 24.07 9.09
C VAL A 212 14.89 24.76 9.67
N LEU A 213 13.77 24.74 8.93
CA LEU A 213 12.51 25.32 9.38
C LEU A 213 12.05 24.68 10.69
N ALA A 214 12.01 23.36 10.77
CA ALA A 214 11.54 22.62 11.93
C ALA A 214 12.40 22.90 13.18
N LYS A 215 13.71 22.96 13.02
CA LYS A 215 14.63 23.32 14.11
C LYS A 215 14.29 24.70 14.65
N ARG A 216 14.28 25.72 13.78
CA ARG A 216 14.03 27.12 14.17
C ARG A 216 12.63 27.30 14.77
N TYR A 217 11.62 26.61 14.19
CA TYR A 217 10.25 26.71 14.67
C TYR A 217 10.09 26.14 16.08
N ARG A 218 10.75 25.00 16.37
CA ARG A 218 10.76 24.41 17.72
C ARG A 218 11.51 25.29 18.72
N GLU A 219 12.63 25.89 18.31
CA GLU A 219 13.38 26.85 19.14
C GLU A 219 12.54 28.07 19.53
N LEU A 220 11.62 28.49 18.66
CA LEU A 220 10.63 29.54 18.92
C LEU A 220 9.41 29.06 19.71
N GLY A 221 9.32 27.76 20.08
CA GLY A 221 8.20 27.17 20.80
C GLY A 221 7.02 26.77 19.92
N GLY A 222 7.17 26.78 18.60
CA GLY A 222 6.12 26.38 17.65
C GLY A 222 6.00 24.86 17.49
N PRO A 223 4.77 24.31 17.41
CA PRO A 223 4.55 22.88 17.23
C PRO A 223 4.70 22.48 15.75
N ILE A 224 5.63 21.58 15.45
CA ILE A 224 5.82 20.99 14.13
C ILE A 224 6.06 19.49 14.21
N THR A 225 5.33 18.76 13.37
CA THR A 225 5.55 17.34 13.07
C THR A 225 6.22 17.24 11.70
N VAL A 226 7.27 16.45 11.61
CA VAL A 226 7.92 16.08 10.34
C VAL A 226 7.78 14.58 10.14
N TYR A 227 7.23 14.20 9.01
CA TYR A 227 7.05 12.82 8.62
C TYR A 227 7.86 12.50 7.37
N SER A 228 8.72 11.48 7.45
CA SER A 228 9.48 10.98 6.29
C SER A 228 8.65 9.94 5.56
N ASN A 229 8.13 10.31 4.39
CA ASN A 229 7.41 9.42 3.48
C ASN A 229 8.37 8.44 2.81
N THR A 230 7.97 7.18 2.67
CA THR A 230 8.84 6.12 2.17
C THR A 230 8.52 5.68 0.73
N SER A 231 7.39 6.14 0.17
CA SER A 231 6.85 5.72 -1.13
C SER A 231 7.34 6.56 -2.33
N GLY A 232 8.47 7.24 -2.21
CA GLY A 232 8.98 8.10 -3.28
C GLY A 232 9.45 7.33 -4.52
N PRO A 233 8.99 7.65 -5.73
CA PRO A 233 9.53 7.08 -6.96
C PRO A 233 10.91 7.66 -7.25
N ALA A 234 11.91 6.81 -7.53
CA ALA A 234 13.26 7.23 -7.89
C ALA A 234 13.30 8.11 -9.17
N ALA A 235 12.33 7.94 -10.08
CA ALA A 235 12.23 8.68 -11.33
C ALA A 235 12.01 10.20 -11.16
N LEU A 236 11.49 10.64 -10.02
CA LEU A 236 11.25 12.05 -9.69
C LEU A 236 12.31 12.62 -8.74
N ASN A 237 13.49 12.03 -8.71
CA ASN A 237 14.57 12.42 -7.79
C ASN A 237 14.12 12.52 -6.32
N GLY A 238 13.14 11.71 -5.92
CA GLY A 238 12.57 11.69 -4.57
C GLY A 238 11.64 12.84 -4.23
N HIS A 239 11.38 13.79 -5.15
CA HIS A 239 10.66 15.03 -4.87
C HIS A 239 9.14 14.86 -4.87
N HIS A 240 8.54 14.43 -5.98
CA HIS A 240 7.11 14.18 -6.05
C HIS A 240 6.84 12.70 -5.77
N PHE A 241 6.19 12.40 -4.67
CA PHE A 241 5.93 11.03 -4.18
C PHE A 241 4.45 10.84 -3.86
N PRO A 242 3.91 9.62 -4.04
CA PRO A 242 2.59 9.29 -3.51
C PRO A 242 2.63 9.25 -1.98
N LEU A 243 1.55 9.67 -1.32
CA LEU A 243 1.46 9.62 0.14
C LEU A 243 1.40 8.17 0.64
N ASP A 244 2.09 7.88 1.72
CA ASP A 244 1.97 6.60 2.42
C ASP A 244 0.59 6.45 3.06
N ASP A 245 0.06 7.54 3.61
CA ASP A 245 -1.22 7.58 4.33
C ASP A 245 -1.85 8.98 4.27
N ALA A 246 -2.83 9.17 3.39
CA ALA A 246 -3.57 10.44 3.28
C ALA A 246 -4.43 10.73 4.53
N GLY A 247 -4.83 9.71 5.28
CA GLY A 247 -5.60 9.88 6.52
C GLY A 247 -4.81 10.59 7.62
N MET A 248 -3.48 10.58 7.56
CA MET A 248 -2.64 11.32 8.51
C MET A 248 -2.83 12.84 8.32
N GLU A 249 -2.78 13.32 7.09
CA GLU A 249 -2.98 14.73 6.76
C GLU A 249 -4.41 15.18 7.06
N VAL A 250 -5.40 14.38 6.65
CA VAL A 250 -6.83 14.64 6.96
C VAL A 250 -7.02 14.79 8.46
N ASN A 251 -6.52 13.84 9.25
CA ASN A 251 -6.65 13.89 10.70
C ASN A 251 -5.88 15.06 11.34
N PHE A 252 -4.72 15.43 10.80
CA PHE A 252 -3.98 16.60 11.25
C PHE A 252 -4.80 17.88 11.08
N VAL A 253 -5.37 18.10 9.91
CA VAL A 253 -6.23 19.28 9.63
C VAL A 253 -7.46 19.27 10.53
N LEU A 254 -8.19 18.16 10.61
CA LEU A 254 -9.40 18.05 11.45
C LEU A 254 -9.13 18.37 12.93
N ARG A 255 -8.01 17.88 13.50
CA ARG A 255 -7.66 18.14 14.91
C ARG A 255 -7.33 19.59 15.20
N ASN A 256 -6.85 20.31 14.20
CA ASN A 256 -6.38 21.68 14.35
C ASN A 256 -7.38 22.72 13.85
N THR A 257 -8.55 22.30 13.35
CA THR A 257 -9.62 23.20 12.95
C THR A 257 -10.72 23.26 14.04
N PRO A 258 -11.12 24.46 14.49
CA PRO A 258 -12.15 24.61 15.51
C PRO A 258 -13.45 23.87 15.17
N GLY A 259 -13.97 23.09 16.13
CA GLY A 259 -15.21 22.33 15.96
C GLY A 259 -15.11 21.05 15.14
N MET A 260 -13.95 20.75 14.52
CA MET A 260 -13.79 19.58 13.65
C MET A 260 -13.01 18.43 14.30
N ALA A 261 -12.35 18.65 15.44
CA ALA A 261 -11.48 17.66 16.08
C ALA A 261 -12.19 16.34 16.39
N GLY A 262 -13.49 16.37 16.70
CA GLY A 262 -14.29 15.16 16.95
C GLY A 262 -14.49 14.25 15.73
N LEU A 263 -14.21 14.74 14.52
CA LEU A 263 -14.24 13.95 13.28
C LEU A 263 -12.88 13.33 12.94
N ALA A 264 -11.81 13.75 13.62
CA ALA A 264 -10.49 13.19 13.44
C ALA A 264 -10.45 11.76 13.99
N GLY A 265 -9.86 10.86 13.24
CA GLY A 265 -9.55 9.52 13.72
C GLY A 265 -8.52 9.53 14.86
N THR A 266 -8.39 8.42 15.57
CA THR A 266 -7.49 8.28 16.72
C THR A 266 -6.00 8.18 16.37
N GLY A 267 -5.61 8.53 15.14
CA GLY A 267 -4.22 8.56 14.66
C GLY A 267 -3.66 7.23 14.21
N LEU A 268 -4.11 6.10 14.78
CA LEU A 268 -3.68 4.75 14.39
C LEU A 268 -4.80 3.96 13.69
N THR A 269 -6.03 4.40 13.83
CA THR A 269 -7.21 3.78 13.20
C THR A 269 -8.14 4.88 12.72
N PRO A 270 -8.15 5.20 11.43
CA PRO A 270 -8.96 6.29 10.88
C PRO A 270 -10.45 6.20 11.23
N TYR A 271 -10.97 5.01 11.52
CA TYR A 271 -12.40 4.75 11.71
C TYR A 271 -12.75 4.00 13.01
N GLY A 272 -11.92 4.11 14.03
CA GLY A 272 -12.29 3.74 15.40
C GLY A 272 -12.01 2.31 15.84
N ALA A 273 -11.66 1.41 14.95
CA ALA A 273 -11.28 0.04 15.30
C ALA A 273 -9.97 -0.38 14.64
N PRO A 274 -9.05 -1.06 15.34
CA PRO A 274 -7.89 -1.63 14.69
C PRO A 274 -8.33 -2.69 13.68
N TYR A 275 -7.77 -2.62 12.45
CA TYR A 275 -8.00 -3.63 11.42
C TYR A 275 -7.14 -4.88 11.65
N PHE A 276 -6.43 -4.95 12.75
CA PHE A 276 -5.60 -6.09 13.13
C PHE A 276 -6.05 -6.73 14.44
N LYS A 277 -5.75 -8.01 14.58
CA LYS A 277 -5.96 -8.80 15.79
C LYS A 277 -4.62 -9.42 16.19
N LEU A 278 -4.06 -8.98 17.30
CA LEU A 278 -2.72 -9.43 17.74
C LEU A 278 -2.74 -10.81 18.37
N ARG A 279 -3.80 -11.21 19.03
CA ARG A 279 -3.98 -12.48 19.75
C ARG A 279 -2.78 -12.79 20.68
N ASP A 280 -1.97 -13.83 20.37
CA ASP A 280 -0.78 -14.17 21.15
C ASP A 280 0.37 -13.15 20.98
N GLY A 281 0.24 -12.21 20.06
CA GLY A 281 1.21 -11.16 19.76
C GLY A 281 2.41 -11.66 18.95
N LEU A 282 3.43 -10.79 18.82
CA LEU A 282 4.66 -11.02 18.06
C LEU A 282 5.89 -10.84 18.98
N ARG A 283 5.84 -11.45 20.18
CA ARG A 283 6.86 -11.24 21.24
C ARG A 283 8.20 -11.90 20.91
N ASN A 284 8.17 -13.01 20.22
CA ASN A 284 9.38 -13.77 19.89
C ASN A 284 10.24 -13.02 18.88
N SER A 285 9.64 -12.48 17.84
CA SER A 285 10.33 -11.65 16.86
C SER A 285 10.86 -10.36 17.49
N LEU A 286 10.12 -9.70 18.37
CA LEU A 286 10.62 -8.55 19.13
C LEU A 286 11.88 -8.91 19.95
N ALA A 287 11.82 -10.00 20.74
CA ALA A 287 12.95 -10.46 21.55
C ALA A 287 14.16 -10.76 20.67
N LYS A 288 13.96 -11.46 19.56
CA LYS A 288 15.00 -11.84 18.61
C LYS A 288 15.66 -10.61 17.97
N PHE A 289 14.83 -9.67 17.48
CA PHE A 289 15.33 -8.47 16.78
C PHE A 289 15.98 -7.47 17.74
N ALA A 290 15.44 -7.30 18.95
CA ALA A 290 16.04 -6.43 19.95
C ALA A 290 17.37 -6.95 20.51
N ALA A 291 17.58 -8.27 20.53
CA ALA A 291 18.85 -8.86 20.96
C ALA A 291 19.99 -8.67 19.94
N GLY A 292 19.69 -8.29 18.71
CA GLY A 292 20.69 -8.17 17.64
C GLY A 292 21.15 -9.53 17.07
N GLY A 293 22.21 -9.49 16.27
CA GLY A 293 22.72 -10.69 15.58
C GLY A 293 21.90 -11.05 14.34
N GLU A 294 21.90 -12.31 13.91
CA GLU A 294 21.21 -12.73 12.69
C GLU A 294 19.73 -13.04 12.96
N ALA A 295 18.85 -12.55 12.08
CA ALA A 295 17.42 -12.84 12.11
C ALA A 295 16.88 -13.02 10.69
N ARG A 296 15.89 -13.92 10.52
CA ARG A 296 15.29 -14.17 9.21
C ARG A 296 13.80 -13.82 9.19
N VAL A 297 13.42 -13.02 8.19
CA VAL A 297 12.04 -12.63 7.92
C VAL A 297 11.65 -13.13 6.54
N VAL A 298 10.57 -13.88 6.43
CA VAL A 298 10.11 -14.45 5.17
C VAL A 298 8.73 -13.89 4.80
N PHE A 299 8.56 -13.63 3.51
CA PHE A 299 7.33 -13.13 2.91
C PHE A 299 6.79 -14.19 1.96
N LEU A 300 5.73 -14.91 2.37
CA LEU A 300 5.08 -15.96 1.60
C LEU A 300 3.78 -15.44 1.02
N GLY A 301 3.59 -15.56 -0.30
CA GLY A 301 2.35 -15.08 -0.94
C GLY A 301 2.33 -15.25 -2.45
N GLY A 302 1.40 -14.54 -3.07
CA GLY A 302 1.21 -14.49 -4.52
C GLY A 302 2.01 -13.38 -5.21
N SER A 303 1.46 -12.85 -6.30
CA SER A 303 2.12 -11.83 -7.14
C SER A 303 2.36 -10.49 -6.44
N ILE A 304 1.46 -10.07 -5.54
CA ILE A 304 1.59 -8.83 -4.79
C ILE A 304 2.79 -8.91 -3.83
N THR A 305 3.03 -10.09 -3.26
CA THR A 305 4.18 -10.37 -2.40
C THR A 305 5.47 -10.60 -3.21
N GLU A 306 5.38 -11.27 -4.38
CA GLU A 306 6.53 -11.46 -5.27
C GLU A 306 7.08 -10.14 -5.81
N GLY A 307 6.17 -9.21 -6.16
CA GLY A 307 6.48 -7.89 -6.69
C GLY A 307 7.20 -6.98 -5.70
N LYS A 308 7.66 -5.83 -6.20
CA LYS A 308 8.22 -4.77 -5.36
C LYS A 308 7.11 -3.92 -4.75
N GLY A 309 7.36 -3.35 -3.57
CA GLY A 309 6.44 -2.43 -2.92
C GLY A 309 6.45 -2.57 -1.40
N TRP A 310 5.31 -2.94 -0.81
CA TRP A 310 5.12 -3.02 0.64
C TRP A 310 6.21 -3.83 1.36
N ARG A 311 6.65 -4.93 0.75
CA ARG A 311 7.64 -5.84 1.32
C ARG A 311 9.00 -5.15 1.51
N GLU A 312 9.53 -4.47 0.47
CA GLU A 312 10.79 -3.72 0.55
C GLU A 312 10.71 -2.60 1.58
N MET A 313 9.55 -1.92 1.67
CA MET A 313 9.33 -0.87 2.67
C MET A 313 9.37 -1.44 4.10
N VAL A 314 8.73 -2.60 4.33
CA VAL A 314 8.80 -3.32 5.63
C VAL A 314 10.24 -3.74 5.94
N CYS A 315 10.99 -4.28 4.97
CA CYS A 315 12.40 -4.63 5.15
C CYS A 315 13.25 -3.41 5.57
N GLY A 316 13.09 -2.28 4.87
CA GLY A 316 13.79 -1.04 5.19
C GLY A 316 13.43 -0.50 6.58
N TRP A 317 12.16 -0.56 6.95
CA TRP A 317 11.70 -0.14 8.27
C TRP A 317 12.24 -1.04 9.38
N LEU A 318 12.21 -2.37 9.23
CA LEU A 318 12.78 -3.31 10.18
C LEU A 318 14.28 -3.07 10.40
N GLN A 319 15.04 -2.86 9.33
CA GLN A 319 16.48 -2.59 9.42
C GLN A 319 16.78 -1.27 10.15
N LYS A 320 15.97 -0.22 9.89
CA LYS A 320 16.08 1.06 10.63
C LYS A 320 15.68 0.91 12.11
N ARG A 321 14.64 0.14 12.39
CA ARG A 321 14.09 -0.08 13.74
C ARG A 321 15.04 -0.90 14.63
N PHE A 322 15.75 -1.85 14.02
CA PHE A 322 16.68 -2.76 14.71
C PHE A 322 18.07 -2.74 14.04
N PRO A 323 18.84 -1.66 14.19
CA PRO A 323 20.08 -1.46 13.46
C PRO A 323 21.19 -2.46 13.84
N GLN A 324 21.08 -3.13 15.02
CA GLN A 324 22.05 -4.14 15.47
C GLN A 324 21.72 -5.54 14.96
N THR A 325 20.59 -5.70 14.23
CA THR A 325 20.17 -6.99 13.68
C THR A 325 20.52 -7.07 12.20
N LYS A 326 21.24 -8.11 11.84
CA LYS A 326 21.54 -8.46 10.45
C LYS A 326 20.38 -9.32 9.91
N PHE A 327 19.48 -8.71 9.18
CA PHE A 327 18.33 -9.40 8.61
C PHE A 327 18.68 -10.18 7.34
N ASP A 328 18.20 -11.43 7.24
CA ASP A 328 18.03 -12.17 5.99
C ASP A 328 16.56 -12.11 5.58
N PHE A 329 16.24 -11.24 4.61
CA PHE A 329 14.90 -11.08 4.07
C PHE A 329 14.69 -12.01 2.88
N VAL A 330 13.72 -12.92 2.98
CA VAL A 330 13.42 -13.91 1.94
C VAL A 330 12.09 -13.60 1.26
N ASN A 331 12.13 -13.34 -0.04
CA ASN A 331 10.95 -13.29 -0.88
C ASN A 331 10.56 -14.69 -1.33
N ALA A 332 9.54 -15.28 -0.70
CA ALA A 332 8.93 -16.54 -1.05
C ALA A 332 7.60 -16.35 -1.81
N GLY A 333 7.33 -15.15 -2.38
CA GLY A 333 6.21 -14.91 -3.28
C GLY A 333 6.37 -15.66 -4.60
N ILE A 334 5.29 -16.24 -5.10
CA ILE A 334 5.16 -16.79 -6.45
C ILE A 334 3.82 -16.37 -7.02
N SER A 335 3.84 -15.68 -8.14
CA SER A 335 2.63 -15.20 -8.82
C SER A 335 1.60 -16.32 -9.02
N SER A 336 0.33 -16.00 -8.82
CA SER A 336 -0.81 -16.89 -8.99
C SER A 336 -0.92 -18.05 -7.97
N THR A 337 -0.13 -18.03 -6.89
CA THR A 337 -0.17 -19.06 -5.85
C THR A 337 -0.84 -18.57 -4.58
N GLY A 338 -1.76 -19.37 -4.04
CA GLY A 338 -2.43 -19.17 -2.77
C GLY A 338 -1.85 -20.02 -1.63
N SER A 339 -2.69 -20.28 -0.61
CA SER A 339 -2.29 -21.01 0.59
C SER A 339 -1.97 -22.49 0.32
N THR A 340 -2.73 -23.17 -0.55
CA THR A 340 -2.48 -24.58 -0.89
C THR A 340 -1.08 -24.81 -1.41
N PRO A 341 -0.63 -24.25 -2.55
CA PRO A 341 0.75 -24.42 -2.97
C PRO A 341 1.75 -23.81 -1.96
N GLY A 342 1.33 -22.80 -1.20
CA GLY A 342 2.10 -22.24 -0.09
C GLY A 342 2.50 -23.31 0.93
N ALA A 343 1.53 -24.12 1.38
CA ALA A 343 1.75 -25.19 2.35
C ALA A 343 2.72 -26.27 1.84
N PHE A 344 2.62 -26.66 0.58
CA PHE A 344 3.49 -27.72 0.02
C PHE A 344 4.93 -27.26 -0.22
N ARG A 345 5.20 -25.95 -0.34
CA ARG A 345 6.53 -25.39 -0.58
C ARG A 345 7.23 -24.83 0.66
N MET A 346 6.64 -24.98 1.86
CA MET A 346 7.19 -24.43 3.12
C MET A 346 8.64 -24.84 3.35
N ARG A 347 8.97 -26.13 3.23
CA ARG A 347 10.32 -26.62 3.51
C ARG A 347 11.37 -26.09 2.53
N ARG A 348 11.01 -25.95 1.25
CA ARG A 348 11.92 -25.49 0.20
C ARG A 348 12.06 -23.96 0.18
N ASP A 349 10.93 -23.23 0.14
CA ASP A 349 10.92 -21.81 -0.18
C ASP A 349 10.95 -20.92 1.07
N VAL A 350 10.44 -21.42 2.20
CA VAL A 350 10.39 -20.66 3.46
C VAL A 350 11.55 -21.05 4.39
N PHE A 351 11.76 -22.34 4.62
CA PHE A 351 12.77 -22.85 5.54
C PHE A 351 14.04 -23.37 4.86
N GLY A 352 14.15 -23.29 3.54
CA GLY A 352 15.32 -23.82 2.80
C GLY A 352 16.65 -23.17 3.17
N ARG A 353 16.63 -22.01 3.80
CA ARG A 353 17.83 -21.32 4.33
C ARG A 353 18.02 -21.49 5.84
N GLY A 354 17.16 -22.25 6.51
CA GLY A 354 17.20 -22.49 7.96
C GLY A 354 16.03 -21.84 8.71
N PRO A 355 16.13 -21.69 10.04
CA PRO A 355 15.05 -21.19 10.87
C PRO A 355 14.56 -19.80 10.47
N VAL A 356 13.26 -19.55 10.64
CA VAL A 356 12.58 -18.28 10.34
C VAL A 356 12.04 -17.70 11.65
N ASP A 357 12.29 -16.42 11.91
CA ASP A 357 11.87 -15.77 13.15
C ASP A 357 10.50 -15.07 13.00
N LEU A 358 10.22 -14.50 11.80
CA LEU A 358 8.95 -13.85 11.48
C LEU A 358 8.52 -14.25 10.06
N LEU A 359 7.29 -14.73 9.92
CA LEU A 359 6.66 -15.07 8.65
C LEU A 359 5.46 -14.18 8.38
N PHE A 360 5.51 -13.41 7.31
CA PHE A 360 4.32 -12.77 6.72
C PHE A 360 3.73 -13.69 5.67
N GLN A 361 2.44 -14.01 5.79
CA GLN A 361 1.72 -14.88 4.87
C GLN A 361 0.52 -14.14 4.29
N GLU A 362 0.43 -14.08 2.97
CA GLU A 362 -0.70 -13.58 2.23
C GLU A 362 -1.18 -14.64 1.22
N ALA A 363 -2.46 -14.94 1.22
CA ALA A 363 -3.07 -15.86 0.25
C ALA A 363 -4.53 -15.51 -0.08
N ALA A 364 -5.15 -14.56 0.64
CA ALA A 364 -6.58 -14.28 0.53
C ALA A 364 -7.01 -13.85 -0.88
N VAL A 365 -6.13 -13.18 -1.64
CA VAL A 365 -6.41 -12.81 -3.04
C VAL A 365 -6.42 -14.06 -3.92
N ASN A 366 -5.34 -14.85 -3.87
CA ASN A 366 -5.22 -16.01 -4.75
C ASN A 366 -6.14 -17.17 -4.37
N ASP A 367 -6.39 -17.42 -3.11
CA ASP A 367 -7.33 -18.47 -2.69
C ASP A 367 -8.75 -18.21 -3.24
N ALA A 368 -9.21 -16.95 -3.18
CA ALA A 368 -10.48 -16.57 -3.75
C ALA A 368 -10.46 -16.63 -5.29
N THR A 369 -9.48 -15.99 -5.94
CA THR A 369 -9.43 -15.90 -7.41
C THR A 369 -9.15 -17.23 -8.10
N ASN A 370 -8.49 -18.17 -7.40
CA ASN A 370 -8.25 -19.54 -7.87
C ASN A 370 -9.44 -20.49 -7.61
N GLY A 371 -10.47 -19.99 -6.91
CA GLY A 371 -11.69 -20.74 -6.67
C GLY A 371 -11.61 -21.81 -5.58
N TYR A 372 -10.67 -21.66 -4.64
CA TYR A 372 -10.59 -22.56 -3.49
C TYR A 372 -11.77 -22.31 -2.55
N GLY A 373 -12.55 -23.36 -2.21
CA GLY A 373 -13.61 -23.27 -1.22
C GLY A 373 -13.09 -23.22 0.21
N ALA A 374 -13.96 -22.90 1.16
CA ALA A 374 -13.62 -22.68 2.57
C ALA A 374 -12.80 -23.81 3.21
N ARG A 375 -13.07 -25.08 2.87
CA ARG A 375 -12.31 -26.23 3.40
C ARG A 375 -10.87 -26.21 2.92
N GLU A 376 -10.66 -25.95 1.64
CA GLU A 376 -9.34 -25.90 1.03
C GLU A 376 -8.52 -24.71 1.57
N GLN A 377 -9.14 -23.55 1.70
CA GLN A 377 -8.55 -22.35 2.30
C GLN A 377 -8.09 -22.61 3.73
N VAL A 378 -8.89 -23.29 4.56
CA VAL A 378 -8.51 -23.70 5.92
C VAL A 378 -7.34 -24.67 5.88
N ARG A 379 -7.39 -25.74 5.05
CA ARG A 379 -6.33 -26.74 4.95
C ARG A 379 -4.99 -26.14 4.55
N GLY A 380 -5.00 -25.21 3.61
CA GLY A 380 -3.80 -24.52 3.13
C GLY A 380 -3.17 -23.65 4.22
N VAL A 381 -3.93 -22.72 4.81
CA VAL A 381 -3.42 -21.82 5.85
C VAL A 381 -3.04 -22.57 7.12
N GLU A 382 -3.84 -23.54 7.55
CA GLU A 382 -3.52 -24.39 8.70
C GLU A 382 -2.24 -25.20 8.46
N GLY A 383 -2.08 -25.71 7.24
CA GLY A 383 -0.87 -26.41 6.81
C GLY A 383 0.38 -25.52 6.96
N ILE A 384 0.31 -24.26 6.51
CA ILE A 384 1.40 -23.28 6.66
C ILE A 384 1.72 -23.03 8.13
N VAL A 385 0.73 -22.70 8.96
CA VAL A 385 0.93 -22.35 10.37
C VAL A 385 1.51 -23.54 11.15
N ARG A 386 0.96 -24.73 10.95
CA ARG A 386 1.46 -25.94 11.64
C ARG A 386 2.88 -26.31 11.23
N GLN A 387 3.20 -26.30 9.92
CA GLN A 387 4.55 -26.56 9.46
C GLN A 387 5.55 -25.53 10.00
N ALA A 388 5.17 -24.24 9.99
CA ALA A 388 6.00 -23.19 10.54
C ALA A 388 6.36 -23.46 12.01
N ARG A 389 5.39 -23.82 12.85
CA ARG A 389 5.60 -24.14 14.27
C ARG A 389 6.32 -25.46 14.53
N VAL A 390 6.18 -26.45 13.64
CA VAL A 390 6.96 -27.69 13.72
C VAL A 390 8.45 -27.42 13.43
N LEU A 391 8.72 -26.55 12.44
CA LEU A 391 10.08 -26.25 11.99
C LEU A 391 10.77 -25.19 12.89
N ASN A 392 10.02 -24.28 13.47
CA ASN A 392 10.45 -23.37 14.53
C ASN A 392 9.30 -23.12 15.52
N PRO A 393 9.27 -23.77 16.69
CA PRO A 393 8.18 -23.60 17.65
C PRO A 393 7.99 -22.18 18.18
N SER A 394 8.98 -21.31 18.02
CA SER A 394 8.94 -19.90 18.46
C SER A 394 8.71 -18.91 17.32
N ILE A 395 8.39 -19.39 16.11
CA ILE A 395 8.15 -18.49 14.97
C ILE A 395 6.92 -17.62 15.19
N ASP A 396 7.06 -16.32 15.00
CA ASP A 396 5.91 -15.43 14.88
C ASP A 396 5.36 -15.45 13.45
N VAL A 397 4.03 -15.51 13.31
CA VAL A 397 3.34 -15.55 12.02
C VAL A 397 2.32 -14.42 11.98
N VAL A 398 2.22 -13.75 10.83
CA VAL A 398 1.23 -12.73 10.52
C VAL A 398 0.47 -13.13 9.26
N LEU A 399 -0.86 -13.20 9.34
CA LEU A 399 -1.73 -13.34 8.19
C LEU A 399 -2.15 -11.96 7.67
N LEU A 400 -1.90 -11.69 6.39
CA LEU A 400 -2.30 -10.47 5.71
C LEU A 400 -3.45 -10.76 4.75
N HIS A 401 -4.51 -9.94 4.78
CA HIS A 401 -5.67 -10.08 3.89
C HIS A 401 -5.72 -8.87 2.95
N PHE A 402 -5.06 -8.97 1.80
CA PHE A 402 -5.03 -7.92 0.81
C PHE A 402 -6.38 -7.74 0.11
N VAL A 403 -6.60 -6.52 -0.40
CA VAL A 403 -7.85 -6.12 -1.04
C VAL A 403 -7.90 -6.53 -2.51
N ASP A 404 -9.09 -6.85 -2.97
CA ASP A 404 -9.50 -6.91 -4.36
C ASP A 404 -10.96 -6.42 -4.51
N PRO A 405 -11.46 -6.17 -5.73
CA PRO A 405 -12.81 -5.64 -5.93
C PRO A 405 -13.93 -6.48 -5.33
N GLU A 406 -13.80 -7.81 -5.30
CA GLU A 406 -14.81 -8.72 -4.75
C GLU A 406 -14.92 -8.57 -3.22
N LYS A 407 -13.77 -8.40 -2.55
CA LYS A 407 -13.73 -8.14 -1.10
C LYS A 407 -14.32 -6.77 -0.76
N VAL A 408 -14.02 -5.74 -1.56
CA VAL A 408 -14.64 -4.40 -1.41
C VAL A 408 -16.15 -4.51 -1.50
N ALA A 409 -16.67 -5.20 -2.53
CA ALA A 409 -18.10 -5.39 -2.72
C ALA A 409 -18.75 -6.15 -1.54
N SER A 410 -18.09 -7.20 -1.03
CA SER A 410 -18.56 -7.98 0.12
C SER A 410 -18.65 -7.10 1.37
N TYR A 411 -17.62 -6.31 1.68
CA TYR A 411 -17.62 -5.45 2.85
C TYR A 411 -18.65 -4.32 2.77
N ARG A 412 -18.86 -3.74 1.59
CA ARG A 412 -19.92 -2.76 1.35
C ARG A 412 -21.33 -3.36 1.51
N ALA A 413 -21.47 -4.65 1.23
CA ALA A 413 -22.70 -5.41 1.51
C ALA A 413 -22.84 -5.85 2.99
N GLY A 414 -21.91 -5.47 3.86
CA GLY A 414 -21.91 -5.84 5.30
C GLY A 414 -21.47 -7.29 5.56
N VAL A 415 -20.87 -7.96 4.59
CA VAL A 415 -20.48 -9.38 4.66
C VAL A 415 -18.96 -9.50 4.70
N THR A 416 -18.43 -10.27 5.66
CA THR A 416 -17.02 -10.66 5.64
C THR A 416 -16.76 -11.64 4.49
N PRO A 417 -15.77 -11.39 3.60
CA PRO A 417 -15.41 -12.33 2.56
C PRO A 417 -15.11 -13.73 3.10
N GLU A 418 -15.65 -14.79 2.46
CA GLU A 418 -15.50 -16.18 2.91
C GLU A 418 -14.03 -16.54 3.16
N VAL A 419 -13.15 -16.15 2.25
CA VAL A 419 -11.71 -16.44 2.34
C VAL A 419 -11.09 -15.81 3.58
N ILE A 420 -11.45 -14.58 3.92
CA ILE A 420 -10.97 -13.92 5.14
C ILE A 420 -11.53 -14.64 6.37
N GLY A 421 -12.80 -15.00 6.36
CA GLY A 421 -13.43 -15.78 7.43
C GLY A 421 -12.73 -17.13 7.65
N SER A 422 -12.35 -17.84 6.59
CA SER A 422 -11.62 -19.11 6.64
C SER A 422 -10.23 -18.93 7.24
N HIS A 423 -9.47 -17.92 6.81
CA HIS A 423 -8.14 -17.62 7.35
C HIS A 423 -8.20 -17.18 8.81
N GLU A 424 -9.19 -16.37 9.18
CA GLU A 424 -9.42 -15.92 10.55
C GLU A 424 -9.78 -17.05 11.52
N ARG A 425 -10.45 -18.10 11.05
CA ARG A 425 -10.69 -19.33 11.84
C ARG A 425 -9.37 -19.99 12.21
N VAL A 426 -8.44 -20.10 11.28
CA VAL A 426 -7.09 -20.64 11.56
C VAL A 426 -6.32 -19.69 12.48
N ALA A 427 -6.32 -18.39 12.20
CA ALA A 427 -5.67 -17.39 13.03
C ALA A 427 -6.17 -17.45 14.49
N GLY A 428 -7.49 -17.56 14.69
CA GLY A 428 -8.11 -17.70 16.02
C GLY A 428 -7.70 -18.99 16.72
N ARG A 429 -7.69 -20.12 15.99
CA ARG A 429 -7.33 -21.44 16.55
C ARG A 429 -5.90 -21.49 17.07
N TYR A 430 -4.99 -20.82 16.36
CA TYR A 430 -3.55 -20.86 16.64
C TYR A 430 -3.02 -19.60 17.34
N GLY A 431 -3.87 -18.63 17.69
CA GLY A 431 -3.42 -17.39 18.29
C GLY A 431 -2.51 -16.55 17.37
N VAL A 432 -2.61 -16.72 16.06
CA VAL A 432 -1.79 -16.03 15.06
C VAL A 432 -2.29 -14.59 14.84
N ALA A 433 -1.37 -13.64 14.76
CA ALA A 433 -1.71 -12.26 14.42
C ALA A 433 -2.24 -12.15 12.99
N SER A 434 -3.23 -11.28 12.77
CA SER A 434 -3.80 -11.04 11.44
C SER A 434 -4.10 -9.56 11.22
N LEU A 435 -4.07 -9.13 9.95
CA LEU A 435 -4.37 -7.76 9.53
C LEU A 435 -5.31 -7.78 8.32
N ASP A 436 -6.48 -7.18 8.48
CA ASP A 436 -7.51 -7.08 7.45
C ASP A 436 -7.37 -5.79 6.65
N LEU A 437 -6.42 -5.79 5.72
CA LEU A 437 -6.16 -4.70 4.80
C LEU A 437 -7.31 -4.49 3.80
N ALA A 438 -8.05 -5.53 3.47
CA ALA A 438 -9.21 -5.43 2.60
C ALA A 438 -10.32 -4.58 3.25
N ARG A 439 -10.57 -4.79 4.54
CA ARG A 439 -11.54 -3.98 5.28
C ARG A 439 -11.03 -2.54 5.45
N GLU A 440 -9.77 -2.35 5.85
CA GLU A 440 -9.20 -1.02 6.03
C GLU A 440 -9.27 -0.18 4.75
N VAL A 441 -8.83 -0.75 3.62
CA VAL A 441 -8.86 -0.06 2.33
C VAL A 441 -10.29 0.28 1.93
N THR A 442 -11.24 -0.64 2.12
CA THR A 442 -12.65 -0.39 1.82
C THR A 442 -13.19 0.79 2.64
N ASP A 443 -13.02 0.77 3.95
CA ASP A 443 -13.53 1.80 4.85
C ASP A 443 -12.89 3.18 4.55
N ARG A 444 -11.61 3.22 4.18
CA ARG A 444 -10.91 4.44 3.83
C ARG A 444 -11.33 5.00 2.47
N MET A 445 -11.60 4.13 1.49
CA MET A 445 -12.20 4.56 0.21
C MET A 445 -13.60 5.11 0.42
N ASP A 446 -14.43 4.46 1.24
CA ASP A 446 -15.79 4.91 1.53
C ASP A 446 -15.82 6.22 2.33
N ALA A 447 -14.76 6.52 3.05
CA ALA A 447 -14.54 7.81 3.71
C ALA A 447 -13.97 8.89 2.76
N GLY A 448 -13.65 8.56 1.51
CA GLY A 448 -13.17 9.51 0.51
C GLY A 448 -11.69 9.88 0.63
N GLU A 449 -10.87 9.10 1.38
CA GLU A 449 -9.43 9.41 1.50
C GLU A 449 -8.67 9.15 0.21
N PHE A 450 -9.07 8.15 -0.55
CA PHE A 450 -8.50 7.77 -1.85
C PHE A 450 -9.49 6.92 -2.65
N ASN A 451 -9.13 6.60 -3.89
CA ASN A 451 -10.02 5.96 -4.86
C ASN A 451 -9.37 4.71 -5.47
N TRP A 452 -10.18 3.69 -5.76
CA TRP A 452 -9.68 2.45 -6.34
C TRP A 452 -9.05 2.65 -7.72
N GLU A 453 -9.76 3.33 -8.62
CA GLU A 453 -9.38 3.43 -10.04
C GLU A 453 -8.13 4.28 -10.27
N ARG A 454 -7.93 5.32 -9.46
CA ARG A 454 -6.83 6.28 -9.64
C ARG A 454 -5.66 5.99 -8.74
N ASP A 455 -5.92 5.60 -7.49
CA ASP A 455 -4.91 5.53 -6.44
C ASP A 455 -4.39 4.11 -6.24
N PHE A 456 -5.28 3.12 -6.15
CA PHE A 456 -4.90 1.71 -6.11
C PHE A 456 -4.63 1.14 -7.50
N VAL A 457 -5.42 1.55 -8.51
CA VAL A 457 -5.38 1.18 -9.93
C VAL A 457 -5.91 -0.22 -10.20
N ASN A 458 -5.46 -1.23 -9.47
CA ASN A 458 -5.95 -2.62 -9.58
C ASN A 458 -5.51 -3.45 -8.36
N LEU A 459 -5.74 -4.76 -8.39
CA LEU A 459 -5.36 -5.68 -7.31
C LEU A 459 -3.84 -5.79 -7.06
N HIS A 460 -3.00 -5.37 -8.03
CA HIS A 460 -1.56 -5.14 -7.84
C HIS A 460 -1.38 -3.64 -7.58
N PRO A 461 -1.41 -3.18 -6.32
CA PRO A 461 -1.58 -1.76 -6.04
C PRO A 461 -0.44 -0.91 -6.59
N SER A 462 -0.79 0.32 -6.95
CA SER A 462 0.16 1.38 -7.26
C SER A 462 1.15 1.60 -6.12
N PRO A 463 2.22 2.37 -6.30
CA PRO A 463 3.11 2.76 -5.20
C PRO A 463 2.38 3.37 -4.00
N PHE A 464 1.30 4.16 -4.23
CA PHE A 464 0.44 4.67 -3.16
C PHE A 464 -0.24 3.54 -2.37
N GLY A 465 -0.91 2.61 -3.05
CA GLY A 465 -1.58 1.49 -2.40
C GLY A 465 -0.61 0.54 -1.68
N GLN A 466 0.60 0.34 -2.23
CA GLN A 466 1.68 -0.38 -1.55
C GLN A 466 2.09 0.34 -0.25
N GLY A 467 2.14 1.68 -0.27
CA GLY A 467 2.39 2.52 0.91
C GLY A 467 1.30 2.39 1.97
N VAL A 468 0.03 2.30 1.57
CA VAL A 468 -1.10 2.04 2.48
C VAL A 468 -0.90 0.71 3.21
N TYR A 469 -0.58 -0.37 2.48
CA TYR A 469 -0.30 -1.68 3.09
C TYR A 469 0.87 -1.61 4.08
N PHE A 470 1.97 -1.00 3.65
CA PHE A 470 3.15 -0.83 4.50
C PHE A 470 2.82 -0.11 5.82
N ARG A 471 2.11 1.03 5.76
CA ARG A 471 1.76 1.80 6.96
C ARG A 471 0.88 1.01 7.93
N SER A 472 -0.06 0.26 7.41
CA SER A 472 -0.95 -0.58 8.22
C SER A 472 -0.19 -1.73 8.89
N ILE A 473 0.76 -2.35 8.17
CA ILE A 473 1.63 -3.38 8.73
C ILE A 473 2.52 -2.80 9.84
N VAL A 474 3.12 -1.62 9.62
CA VAL A 474 3.92 -0.94 10.65
C VAL A 474 3.10 -0.63 11.89
N ARG A 475 1.89 -0.08 11.75
CA ARG A 475 0.98 0.17 12.89
C ARG A 475 0.71 -1.09 13.70
N MET A 476 0.45 -2.20 13.03
CA MET A 476 0.26 -3.50 13.68
C MET A 476 1.52 -3.95 14.42
N LEU A 477 2.70 -3.87 13.79
CA LEU A 477 3.98 -4.26 14.39
C LEU A 477 4.32 -3.37 15.60
N GLU A 478 4.14 -2.05 15.50
CA GLU A 478 4.34 -1.12 16.61
C GLU A 478 3.38 -1.40 17.78
N ALA A 479 2.13 -1.73 17.49
CA ALA A 479 1.17 -2.12 18.53
C ALA A 479 1.56 -3.46 19.19
N ALA A 480 2.00 -4.44 18.39
CA ALA A 480 2.44 -5.76 18.89
C ALA A 480 3.72 -5.66 19.73
N TRP A 481 4.59 -4.69 19.46
CA TRP A 481 5.91 -4.51 20.07
C TRP A 481 5.97 -3.33 21.05
N ARG A 482 4.81 -2.83 21.49
CA ARG A 482 4.75 -1.71 22.45
C ARG A 482 5.35 -2.04 23.80
N GLU A 483 5.13 -3.26 24.27
CA GLU A 483 5.64 -3.73 25.55
C GLU A 483 6.91 -4.55 25.37
N PRO A 484 7.91 -4.40 26.27
CA PRO A 484 9.11 -5.23 26.23
C PRO A 484 8.76 -6.73 26.28
N SER A 485 9.47 -7.52 25.49
CA SER A 485 9.32 -8.96 25.53
C SER A 485 10.05 -9.55 26.74
N ALA A 486 9.39 -10.41 27.51
CA ALA A 486 9.98 -11.16 28.62
C ALA A 486 10.81 -12.38 28.15
N GLY A 487 11.16 -12.46 26.89
CA GLY A 487 11.89 -13.57 26.26
C GLY A 487 11.04 -14.38 25.27
N SER A 488 11.71 -15.31 24.58
CA SER A 488 11.05 -16.18 23.60
C SER A 488 10.23 -17.26 24.29
N ARG A 489 9.08 -17.61 23.70
CA ARG A 489 8.20 -18.70 24.14
C ARG A 489 7.83 -19.61 22.99
N VAL A 490 7.56 -20.86 23.29
CA VAL A 490 7.00 -21.83 22.34
C VAL A 490 5.51 -21.54 22.17
N HIS A 491 5.06 -21.44 20.92
CA HIS A 491 3.64 -21.30 20.60
C HIS A 491 2.88 -22.63 20.79
N ALA A 492 1.63 -22.54 21.23
CA ALA A 492 0.77 -23.71 21.38
C ALA A 492 0.50 -24.39 20.02
N MET A 493 0.45 -25.71 20.00
CA MET A 493 0.10 -26.54 18.84
C MET A 493 -1.21 -27.30 19.13
N PRO A 494 -2.38 -26.65 19.00
CA PRO A 494 -3.65 -27.32 19.23
C PRO A 494 -3.94 -28.41 18.20
N ALA A 495 -4.95 -29.25 18.46
CA ALA A 495 -5.46 -30.18 17.48
C ALA A 495 -5.91 -29.43 16.20
N PRO A 496 -5.68 -30.00 15.01
CA PRO A 496 -6.00 -29.34 13.76
C PRO A 496 -7.53 -29.10 13.61
N LEU A 497 -7.88 -28.08 12.83
CA LEU A 497 -9.26 -27.81 12.42
C LEU A 497 -9.75 -28.87 11.41
N ASP A 498 -8.85 -29.33 10.54
CA ASP A 498 -9.09 -30.43 9.61
C ASP A 498 -7.92 -31.43 9.70
N ALA A 499 -8.19 -32.70 9.96
CA ALA A 499 -7.18 -33.75 10.10
C ALA A 499 -6.32 -33.93 8.82
N HIS A 500 -6.85 -33.53 7.67
CA HIS A 500 -6.19 -33.59 6.37
C HIS A 500 -5.61 -32.23 5.93
N SER A 501 -5.47 -31.25 6.84
CA SER A 501 -4.74 -30.02 6.56
C SER A 501 -3.29 -30.31 6.13
N TYR A 502 -2.72 -29.48 5.25
CA TYR A 502 -1.45 -29.75 4.57
C TYR A 502 -0.20 -29.50 5.44
N PHE A 503 -0.23 -29.98 6.68
CA PHE A 503 0.87 -29.79 7.64
C PHE A 503 2.05 -30.74 7.45
N ARG A 504 1.92 -31.74 6.58
CA ARG A 504 3.02 -32.61 6.10
C ARG A 504 3.37 -32.29 4.64
N GLY A 505 2.76 -31.27 4.08
CA GLY A 505 2.89 -30.88 2.70
C GLY A 505 4.34 -30.76 2.24
N ARG A 506 4.68 -31.43 1.13
CA ARG A 506 5.98 -31.37 0.49
C ARG A 506 5.87 -31.43 -1.01
N LEU A 507 6.88 -30.90 -1.68
CA LEU A 507 7.06 -31.02 -3.12
C LEU A 507 7.87 -32.30 -3.42
N VAL A 508 7.40 -33.06 -4.39
CA VAL A 508 8.09 -34.22 -4.92
C VAL A 508 8.48 -33.93 -6.36
N GLU A 509 9.73 -34.20 -6.71
CA GLU A 509 10.29 -33.86 -8.02
C GLU A 509 9.65 -34.71 -9.14
N PRO A 510 9.53 -34.20 -10.36
CA PRO A 510 8.92 -34.93 -11.47
C PRO A 510 9.66 -36.22 -11.84
N SER A 511 10.95 -36.31 -11.55
CA SER A 511 11.77 -37.48 -11.78
C SER A 511 11.46 -38.68 -10.85
N ALA A 512 10.67 -38.48 -9.79
CA ALA A 512 10.21 -39.55 -8.93
C ALA A 512 9.09 -40.41 -9.57
N ALA A 513 8.47 -39.90 -10.63
CA ALA A 513 7.44 -40.64 -11.37
C ALA A 513 8.04 -41.36 -12.57
N ALA A 514 7.40 -42.47 -12.95
CA ALA A 514 7.78 -43.24 -14.13
C ALA A 514 6.71 -43.13 -15.23
N GLY A 515 7.10 -43.27 -16.48
CA GLY A 515 6.21 -43.40 -17.63
C GLY A 515 6.13 -42.19 -18.55
N TRP A 516 6.22 -40.97 -18.04
CA TRP A 516 6.33 -39.78 -18.87
C TRP A 516 7.80 -39.35 -19.00
N ARG A 517 8.13 -38.63 -20.09
CA ARG A 517 9.44 -38.02 -20.22
C ARG A 517 9.62 -36.87 -19.26
N VAL A 518 10.82 -36.71 -18.71
CA VAL A 518 11.21 -35.56 -17.91
C VAL A 518 12.10 -34.67 -18.75
N GLU A 519 11.64 -33.45 -18.99
CA GLU A 519 12.39 -32.38 -19.66
C GLU A 519 13.18 -31.61 -18.59
N PRO A 520 14.51 -31.64 -18.60
CA PRO A 520 15.31 -31.18 -17.46
C PRO A 520 15.33 -29.66 -17.28
N SER A 521 15.06 -28.94 -18.37
CA SER A 521 15.04 -27.46 -18.39
C SER A 521 13.98 -26.98 -19.38
N TRP A 522 12.74 -26.99 -18.94
CA TRP A 522 11.62 -26.68 -19.81
C TRP A 522 11.49 -25.18 -20.10
N ARG A 523 11.26 -24.84 -21.37
CA ARG A 523 10.78 -23.53 -21.83
C ARG A 523 9.65 -23.69 -22.83
N PRO A 524 8.66 -22.76 -22.84
CA PRO A 524 7.62 -22.82 -23.86
C PRO A 524 8.20 -22.57 -25.26
N ALA A 525 7.74 -23.36 -26.22
CA ALA A 525 8.09 -23.17 -27.64
C ALA A 525 7.24 -22.05 -28.31
N ASP A 526 6.11 -21.71 -27.70
CA ASP A 526 5.24 -20.63 -28.15
C ASP A 526 5.70 -19.25 -27.61
N LYS A 527 5.00 -18.19 -28.00
CA LYS A 527 5.29 -16.82 -27.56
C LYS A 527 4.50 -16.40 -26.31
N ALA A 528 3.78 -17.32 -25.67
CA ALA A 528 3.00 -17.01 -24.50
C ALA A 528 3.92 -16.62 -23.33
N ALA A 529 3.47 -15.66 -22.53
CA ALA A 529 4.21 -15.22 -21.36
C ALA A 529 4.36 -16.35 -20.33
N THR A 530 5.42 -16.28 -19.52
CA THR A 530 5.73 -17.27 -18.49
C THR A 530 5.88 -16.60 -17.12
N ARG A 531 6.00 -17.43 -16.06
CA ARG A 531 6.32 -16.97 -14.71
C ARG A 531 7.71 -17.44 -14.29
N PRO A 532 8.51 -16.60 -13.62
CA PRO A 532 9.77 -17.03 -12.99
C PRO A 532 9.55 -18.26 -12.11
N ARG A 533 10.61 -19.08 -11.94
CA ARG A 533 10.61 -20.34 -11.17
C ARG A 533 9.78 -21.49 -11.77
N PHE A 534 9.13 -21.27 -12.94
CA PHE A 534 8.38 -22.29 -13.69
C PHE A 534 8.88 -22.41 -15.13
N VAL A 535 10.03 -21.84 -15.42
CA VAL A 535 10.84 -22.02 -16.63
C VAL A 535 12.26 -22.36 -16.23
N ASP A 536 12.99 -23.05 -17.08
CA ASP A 536 14.34 -23.57 -16.82
C ASP A 536 14.37 -24.55 -15.63
N VAL A 537 13.28 -25.28 -15.43
CA VAL A 537 13.10 -26.25 -14.37
C VAL A 537 12.75 -27.61 -14.95
N PRO A 538 13.02 -28.72 -14.21
CA PRO A 538 12.57 -30.05 -14.62
C PRO A 538 11.04 -30.15 -14.66
N VAL A 539 10.51 -30.77 -15.72
CA VAL A 539 9.06 -30.93 -15.91
C VAL A 539 8.76 -32.32 -16.46
N ALA A 540 7.87 -33.07 -15.81
CA ALA A 540 7.29 -34.27 -16.44
C ALA A 540 6.23 -33.85 -17.47
N VAL A 541 6.41 -34.28 -18.71
CA VAL A 541 5.57 -33.90 -19.84
C VAL A 541 4.75 -35.09 -20.31
N GLY A 542 3.42 -34.92 -20.26
CA GLY A 542 2.45 -35.80 -20.90
C GLY A 542 1.82 -35.09 -22.11
N ASP A 543 2.06 -35.63 -23.31
CA ASP A 543 1.58 -35.08 -24.59
C ASP A 543 1.02 -36.15 -25.54
N ALA A 544 1.05 -37.40 -25.15
CA ALA A 544 0.50 -38.51 -25.91
C ALA A 544 -0.77 -39.08 -25.24
N PRO A 545 -1.92 -39.11 -25.93
CA PRO A 545 -3.14 -39.72 -25.40
C PRO A 545 -2.91 -41.17 -24.95
N GLY A 546 -3.40 -41.51 -23.75
CA GLY A 546 -3.24 -42.83 -23.15
C GLY A 546 -1.88 -43.14 -22.52
N ALA A 547 -0.87 -42.27 -22.70
CA ALA A 547 0.42 -42.44 -21.98
C ALA A 547 0.19 -42.36 -20.47
N VAL A 548 0.65 -43.35 -19.73
CA VAL A 548 0.46 -43.49 -18.29
C VAL A 548 1.72 -43.09 -17.54
N LEU A 549 1.54 -42.24 -16.52
CA LEU A 549 2.54 -41.93 -15.50
C LEU A 549 2.13 -42.62 -14.19
N THR A 550 3.12 -43.16 -13.46
CA THR A 550 2.91 -43.78 -12.15
C THR A 550 3.82 -43.15 -11.12
N LEU A 551 3.28 -42.80 -9.95
CA LEU A 551 4.01 -42.25 -8.82
C LEU A 551 3.61 -42.98 -7.52
N PRO A 552 4.50 -43.79 -6.91
CA PRO A 552 4.31 -44.23 -5.53
C PRO A 552 4.58 -43.10 -4.56
N PHE A 553 3.73 -42.93 -3.56
CA PHE A 553 3.91 -41.92 -2.53
C PHE A 553 3.43 -42.41 -1.16
N GLU A 554 3.82 -41.72 -0.10
CA GLU A 554 3.36 -41.94 1.27
C GLU A 554 2.77 -40.65 1.83
N GLY A 555 1.54 -40.71 2.33
CA GLY A 555 0.86 -39.54 2.87
C GLY A 555 -0.66 -39.66 2.92
N THR A 556 -1.35 -38.54 3.08
CA THR A 556 -2.81 -38.43 3.18
C THR A 556 -3.44 -37.65 2.03
N GLY A 557 -2.61 -37.20 1.08
CA GLY A 557 -3.08 -36.41 -0.05
C GLY A 557 -2.08 -36.31 -1.18
N ILE A 558 -2.59 -36.16 -2.39
CA ILE A 558 -1.81 -36.08 -3.63
C ILE A 558 -2.37 -35.00 -4.55
N GLY A 559 -1.49 -34.27 -5.20
CA GLY A 559 -1.85 -33.23 -6.17
C GLY A 559 -0.75 -32.96 -7.18
N LEU A 560 -1.01 -32.00 -8.05
CA LEU A 560 -0.11 -31.58 -9.12
C LEU A 560 0.20 -30.08 -8.97
N PHE A 561 1.44 -29.72 -9.14
CA PHE A 561 1.86 -28.35 -9.35
C PHE A 561 2.35 -28.23 -10.79
N VAL A 562 1.54 -27.64 -11.63
CA VAL A 562 1.76 -27.64 -13.08
C VAL A 562 2.12 -26.26 -13.61
N THR A 563 2.69 -26.20 -14.81
CA THR A 563 2.69 -25.01 -15.66
C THR A 563 1.56 -25.16 -16.67
N ALA A 564 0.41 -24.51 -16.41
CA ALA A 564 -0.74 -24.51 -17.29
C ALA A 564 -0.54 -23.50 -18.42
N GLY A 565 -0.50 -23.95 -19.66
CA GLY A 565 -0.33 -23.11 -20.86
C GLY A 565 -1.57 -23.08 -21.75
N PRO A 566 -1.49 -22.38 -22.91
CA PRO A 566 -2.58 -22.31 -23.88
C PRO A 566 -3.00 -23.70 -24.44
N ASP A 567 -2.08 -24.66 -24.40
CA ASP A 567 -2.24 -26.05 -24.85
C ASP A 567 -2.50 -27.03 -23.70
N ALA A 568 -2.67 -26.52 -22.47
CA ALA A 568 -2.97 -27.35 -21.31
C ALA A 568 -4.28 -28.13 -21.54
N GLY A 569 -4.23 -29.43 -21.22
CA GLY A 569 -5.33 -30.33 -21.52
C GLY A 569 -5.94 -30.96 -20.28
N VAL A 570 -6.47 -32.18 -20.47
CA VAL A 570 -7.16 -32.96 -19.44
C VAL A 570 -6.31 -34.19 -19.11
N VAL A 571 -6.09 -34.41 -17.82
CA VAL A 571 -5.58 -35.68 -17.31
C VAL A 571 -6.70 -36.46 -16.64
N GLU A 572 -6.62 -37.78 -16.74
CA GLU A 572 -7.38 -38.69 -15.89
C GLU A 572 -6.44 -39.28 -14.85
N PHE A 573 -6.91 -39.42 -13.63
CA PHE A 573 -6.12 -39.93 -12.52
C PHE A 573 -6.87 -41.02 -11.74
N SER A 574 -6.12 -41.92 -11.17
CA SER A 574 -6.58 -42.97 -10.27
C SER A 574 -5.60 -43.07 -9.12
N VAL A 575 -6.09 -43.28 -7.90
CA VAL A 575 -5.30 -43.56 -6.72
C VAL A 575 -5.62 -45.02 -6.31
N ASP A 576 -4.60 -45.82 -6.06
CA ASP A 576 -4.68 -47.23 -5.61
C ASP A 576 -5.55 -48.13 -6.49
N GLY A 577 -5.54 -47.85 -7.79
CA GLY A 577 -6.36 -48.63 -8.74
C GLY A 577 -7.87 -48.34 -8.68
N GLY A 578 -8.26 -47.31 -7.94
CA GLY A 578 -9.68 -46.86 -7.90
C GLY A 578 -10.17 -46.32 -9.22
N ALA A 579 -11.41 -45.83 -9.24
CA ALA A 579 -12.04 -45.27 -10.43
C ALA A 579 -11.26 -44.10 -11.01
N TRP A 580 -11.17 -44.04 -12.35
CA TRP A 580 -10.55 -42.90 -13.02
C TRP A 580 -11.42 -41.63 -12.88
N ARG A 581 -10.81 -40.56 -12.43
CA ARG A 581 -11.38 -39.21 -12.29
C ARG A 581 -10.69 -38.25 -13.25
N ARG A 582 -11.37 -37.20 -13.67
CA ARG A 582 -10.84 -36.22 -14.63
C ARG A 582 -10.41 -34.95 -13.93
N GLN A 583 -9.29 -34.37 -14.37
CA GLN A 583 -8.81 -33.06 -13.97
C GLN A 583 -8.47 -32.23 -15.22
N GLU A 584 -9.17 -31.14 -15.40
CA GLU A 584 -8.85 -30.10 -16.39
C GLU A 584 -7.66 -29.30 -15.87
N LEU A 585 -6.61 -29.16 -16.69
CA LEU A 585 -5.41 -28.42 -16.35
C LEU A 585 -5.38 -27.01 -16.91
N SER A 586 -6.28 -26.68 -17.84
CA SER A 586 -6.43 -25.31 -18.33
C SER A 586 -7.12 -24.42 -17.29
N THR A 587 -6.83 -23.14 -17.33
CA THR A 587 -7.43 -22.13 -16.47
C THR A 587 -7.93 -20.97 -17.30
N LYS A 588 -8.82 -20.13 -16.75
CA LYS A 588 -9.23 -18.89 -17.41
C LYS A 588 -8.06 -17.97 -17.78
N TRP A 589 -6.91 -18.12 -17.08
CA TRP A 589 -5.72 -17.31 -17.24
C TRP A 589 -4.68 -17.93 -18.21
N SER A 590 -4.74 -19.23 -18.47
CA SER A 590 -3.71 -19.94 -19.26
C SER A 590 -3.85 -19.76 -20.76
N LYS A 591 -4.85 -19.05 -21.27
CA LYS A 591 -5.05 -18.83 -22.72
C LYS A 591 -3.92 -18.07 -23.42
N GLY A 592 -3.18 -17.24 -22.72
CA GLY A 592 -2.03 -16.47 -23.25
C GLY A 592 -0.83 -16.46 -22.33
N LEU A 593 -0.80 -17.35 -21.34
CA LEU A 593 0.21 -17.35 -20.29
C LEU A 593 0.45 -18.77 -19.79
N HIS A 594 1.71 -19.19 -19.69
CA HIS A 594 2.08 -20.37 -18.94
C HIS A 594 2.13 -20.02 -17.44
N ILE A 595 1.13 -20.45 -16.68
CA ILE A 595 0.89 -20.03 -15.30
C ILE A 595 1.10 -21.19 -14.31
N PRO A 596 1.78 -20.95 -13.18
CA PRO A 596 1.82 -21.90 -12.07
C PRO A 596 0.44 -22.18 -11.52
N TRP A 597 0.05 -23.45 -11.41
CA TRP A 597 -1.25 -23.82 -10.88
C TRP A 597 -1.20 -25.11 -10.08
N ALA A 598 -1.84 -25.13 -8.92
CA ALA A 598 -1.89 -26.27 -8.04
C ALA A 598 -3.28 -26.93 -8.10
N TYR A 599 -3.31 -28.23 -8.23
CA TYR A 599 -4.51 -29.06 -8.18
C TYR A 599 -4.32 -30.13 -7.09
N VAL A 600 -5.19 -30.16 -6.09
CA VAL A 600 -5.30 -31.29 -5.18
C VAL A 600 -6.21 -32.33 -5.84
N LEU A 601 -5.66 -33.47 -6.18
CA LEU A 601 -6.40 -34.56 -6.84
C LEU A 601 -7.20 -35.38 -5.83
N ASP A 602 -6.55 -35.71 -4.70
CA ASP A 602 -7.17 -36.36 -3.56
C ASP A 602 -6.52 -35.87 -2.28
N GLY A 603 -7.31 -35.35 -1.36
CA GLY A 603 -6.83 -34.78 -0.10
C GLY A 603 -7.39 -35.48 1.14
N ASP A 604 -8.08 -36.60 0.98
CA ASP A 604 -8.79 -37.31 2.04
C ASP A 604 -8.38 -38.80 2.15
N LEU A 605 -7.15 -39.12 1.72
CA LEU A 605 -6.60 -40.48 1.80
C LEU A 605 -6.31 -40.89 3.25
N ALA A 606 -6.37 -42.19 3.54
CA ALA A 606 -5.84 -42.71 4.79
C ALA A 606 -4.32 -42.47 4.86
N GLU A 607 -3.77 -42.37 6.06
CA GLU A 607 -2.30 -42.29 6.19
C GLU A 607 -1.65 -43.62 5.77
N GLY A 608 -0.77 -43.56 4.77
CA GLY A 608 -0.12 -44.77 4.27
C GLY A 608 0.57 -44.63 2.93
N ARG A 609 0.93 -45.77 2.36
CA ARG A 609 1.51 -45.86 1.01
C ARG A 609 0.42 -45.97 -0.02
N HIS A 610 0.57 -45.20 -1.07
CA HIS A 610 -0.39 -45.07 -2.18
C HIS A 610 0.31 -45.06 -3.53
N GLU A 611 -0.45 -45.28 -4.60
CA GLU A 611 0.03 -45.15 -5.97
C GLU A 611 -0.90 -44.22 -6.75
N LEU A 612 -0.35 -43.09 -7.25
CA LEU A 612 -1.02 -42.26 -8.23
C LEU A 612 -0.75 -42.81 -9.64
N ARG A 613 -1.77 -42.95 -10.44
CA ARG A 613 -1.69 -43.19 -11.88
C ARG A 613 -2.36 -42.03 -12.63
N LEU A 614 -1.64 -41.44 -13.59
CA LEU A 614 -2.16 -40.40 -14.48
C LEU A 614 -2.12 -40.93 -15.91
N ARG A 615 -3.11 -40.54 -16.72
CA ARG A 615 -3.07 -40.69 -18.17
C ARG A 615 -3.59 -39.43 -18.86
N MET A 616 -3.00 -39.13 -20.03
CA MET A 616 -3.49 -38.02 -20.84
C MET A 616 -4.79 -38.38 -21.52
N ALA A 617 -5.82 -37.52 -21.36
CA ALA A 617 -7.06 -37.58 -22.12
C ALA A 617 -7.02 -36.65 -23.34
N SER A 618 -6.42 -35.47 -23.20
CA SER A 618 -6.25 -34.50 -24.31
C SER A 618 -5.20 -33.44 -23.94
N GLY A 619 -4.68 -32.70 -24.94
CA GLY A 619 -3.77 -31.58 -24.75
C GLY A 619 -2.43 -32.00 -24.13
N VAL A 620 -1.81 -31.07 -23.39
CA VAL A 620 -0.48 -31.27 -22.77
C VAL A 620 -0.57 -31.05 -21.27
N ALA A 621 0.08 -31.93 -20.50
CA ALA A 621 0.32 -31.73 -19.06
C ALA A 621 1.80 -31.46 -18.83
N ARG A 622 2.11 -30.47 -17.97
CA ARG A 622 3.48 -30.12 -17.57
C ARG A 622 3.53 -30.06 -16.05
N ILE A 623 4.01 -31.13 -15.42
CA ILE A 623 4.07 -31.27 -13.97
C ILE A 623 5.46 -30.84 -13.51
N VAL A 624 5.51 -29.73 -12.78
CA VAL A 624 6.77 -29.21 -12.19
C VAL A 624 7.07 -29.89 -10.87
N HIS A 625 6.03 -30.14 -10.07
CA HIS A 625 6.14 -30.94 -8.84
C HIS A 625 4.84 -31.71 -8.60
N PHE A 626 4.94 -32.82 -7.88
CA PHE A 626 3.79 -33.43 -7.22
C PHE A 626 3.65 -32.84 -5.81
N LEU A 627 2.42 -32.63 -5.38
CA LEU A 627 2.04 -32.15 -4.07
C LEU A 627 1.69 -33.38 -3.21
N VAL A 628 2.48 -33.68 -2.18
CA VAL A 628 2.23 -34.83 -1.30
C VAL A 628 2.09 -34.33 0.13
N ASN A 629 0.94 -34.66 0.79
CA ASN A 629 0.69 -34.28 2.19
C ASN A 629 0.89 -35.48 3.12
#